data_02a38f433d1acf39cf4489bcf1eb05bd
#
_entry.id   02a38f433d1acf39cf4489bcf1eb05bd
#
_cell.length_a   1.000
_cell.length_b   1.000
_cell.length_c   1.000
_cell.angle_alpha   90.00
_cell.angle_beta   90.00
_cell.angle_gamma   90.00
#
_symmetry.space_group_name_H-M   'P 1'
#
loop_
_entity.id
_entity.type
_entity.pdbx_description
1 polymer ?
#
loop_
_entity_poly.entity_id
_entity_poly.type
_entity_poly.pdbx_seq_one_letter_code
_entity_poly.pdbx_strand_id
1 'polypeptide(L)'
;MKGWENLREERYKRMIEMGLIDSSWDLSHDDIVSWDSLSKGKREEMDLRMAIYAAMIDRMDQNIGRLINDLKSKGLYDNTIIMFLNDNGACAEYDMLGTGPKNDLGKKEGELKLTYGKAWANASNTPYRSYKHWTHEGGIGTPFIVHWPNGISEESKGLTVNQYGFLPDIMATCLDLAKTNIPEVFNGNKIKKHSGKSLTPIFRGSKEQIHKEPIFWEHEGNKAVRLGD
;
A
#
# COMPACT_ATOMS: atom_id res chain seq x y z
N MET A 1 19.51 8.85 -14.80
CA MET A 1 18.04 8.82 -14.98
C MET A 1 17.69 7.60 -15.83
N LYS A 2 16.95 6.65 -15.26
CA LYS A 2 16.58 5.41 -15.97
C LYS A 2 15.22 5.52 -16.68
N GLY A 3 14.38 6.46 -16.25
CA GLY A 3 13.00 6.59 -16.70
C GLY A 3 12.07 5.61 -15.99
N TRP A 4 10.76 5.87 -16.09
CA TRP A 4 9.75 5.07 -15.40
C TRP A 4 9.55 3.68 -16.01
N GLU A 5 9.67 3.52 -17.32
CA GLU A 5 9.54 2.20 -17.97
C GLU A 5 10.62 1.25 -17.46
N ASN A 6 11.89 1.66 -17.53
CA ASN A 6 13.00 0.83 -17.05
C ASN A 6 12.91 0.54 -15.55
N LEU A 7 12.55 1.56 -14.75
CA LEU A 7 12.38 1.36 -13.30
C LEU A 7 11.24 0.36 -13.00
N ARG A 8 10.14 0.45 -13.77
CA ARG A 8 8.99 -0.44 -13.64
C ARG A 8 9.35 -1.89 -13.98
N GLU A 9 10.09 -2.11 -15.06
CA GLU A 9 10.58 -3.44 -15.44
C GLU A 9 11.58 -4.01 -14.41
N GLU A 10 12.53 -3.20 -13.95
CA GLU A 10 13.48 -3.61 -12.92
C GLU A 10 12.76 -3.99 -11.62
N ARG A 11 11.77 -3.19 -11.22
CA ARG A 11 10.95 -3.46 -10.04
C ARG A 11 10.16 -4.77 -10.21
N TYR A 12 9.52 -4.97 -11.35
CA TYR A 12 8.77 -6.19 -11.65
C TYR A 12 9.65 -7.44 -11.55
N LYS A 13 10.81 -7.45 -12.20
CA LYS A 13 11.77 -8.55 -12.13
C LYS A 13 12.20 -8.83 -10.70
N ARG A 14 12.53 -7.77 -9.95
CA ARG A 14 12.93 -7.91 -8.56
C ARG A 14 11.82 -8.46 -7.67
N MET A 15 10.57 -8.07 -7.89
CA MET A 15 9.43 -8.60 -7.13
C MET A 15 9.25 -10.11 -7.35
N ILE A 16 9.47 -10.59 -8.58
CA ILE A 16 9.47 -12.04 -8.89
C ILE A 16 10.65 -12.73 -8.18
N GLU A 17 11.86 -12.18 -8.28
CA GLU A 17 13.06 -12.73 -7.61
C GLU A 17 12.89 -12.81 -6.09
N MET A 18 12.20 -11.87 -5.50
CA MET A 18 11.88 -11.84 -4.06
C MET A 18 10.70 -12.75 -3.68
N GLY A 19 10.00 -13.37 -4.63
CA GLY A 19 8.81 -14.16 -4.39
C GLY A 19 7.60 -13.36 -3.90
N LEU A 20 7.55 -12.07 -4.19
CA LEU A 20 6.43 -11.19 -3.81
C LEU A 20 5.26 -11.30 -4.77
N ILE A 21 5.52 -11.67 -6.02
CA ILE A 21 4.52 -11.93 -7.06
C ILE A 21 4.89 -13.19 -7.82
N ASP A 22 3.89 -13.85 -8.39
CA ASP A 22 4.11 -15.01 -9.24
C ASP A 22 4.63 -14.58 -10.62
N SER A 23 5.52 -15.38 -11.20
CA SER A 23 6.09 -15.12 -12.52
C SER A 23 5.08 -15.24 -13.69
N SER A 24 3.91 -15.82 -13.41
CA SER A 24 2.79 -15.90 -14.37
C SER A 24 1.97 -14.60 -14.42
N TRP A 25 2.20 -13.67 -13.52
CA TRP A 25 1.51 -12.37 -13.53
C TRP A 25 2.17 -11.44 -14.54
N ASP A 26 1.43 -11.07 -15.55
CA ASP A 26 1.92 -10.13 -16.55
C ASP A 26 2.05 -8.70 -16.00
N LEU A 27 3.05 -8.00 -16.49
CA LEU A 27 3.17 -6.57 -16.26
C LEU A 27 2.05 -5.87 -17.06
N SER A 28 1.20 -5.11 -16.35
CA SER A 28 0.09 -4.42 -17.00
C SER A 28 0.56 -3.40 -18.04
N HIS A 29 -0.26 -3.18 -19.08
CA HIS A 29 0.02 -2.16 -20.09
C HIS A 29 0.09 -0.76 -19.49
N ASP A 30 0.97 0.05 -20.06
CA ASP A 30 1.12 1.45 -19.72
C ASP A 30 0.12 2.31 -20.49
N ASP A 31 -0.49 3.24 -19.78
CA ASP A 31 -1.32 4.33 -20.35
C ASP A 31 -0.67 5.70 -20.09
N ILE A 32 0.65 5.74 -20.20
CA ILE A 32 1.50 6.87 -19.88
C ILE A 32 2.35 7.30 -21.08
N VAL A 33 2.86 8.52 -21.04
CA VAL A 33 3.78 9.01 -22.05
C VAL A 33 5.14 8.34 -21.89
N SER A 34 5.82 8.09 -23.03
CA SER A 34 7.16 7.52 -22.98
C SER A 34 8.17 8.53 -22.41
N TRP A 35 9.06 8.04 -21.54
CA TRP A 35 10.16 8.82 -21.01
C TRP A 35 11.03 9.45 -22.09
N ASP A 36 11.29 8.70 -23.16
CA ASP A 36 12.15 9.16 -24.24
C ASP A 36 11.51 10.25 -25.12
N SER A 37 10.19 10.42 -25.04
CA SER A 37 9.49 11.53 -25.69
C SER A 37 9.70 12.88 -24.99
N LEU A 38 10.20 12.88 -23.75
CA LEU A 38 10.39 14.10 -22.98
C LEU A 38 11.68 14.82 -23.33
N SER A 39 11.62 16.16 -23.29
CA SER A 39 12.83 16.98 -23.35
C SER A 39 13.77 16.70 -22.17
N LYS A 40 15.05 16.97 -22.35
CA LYS A 40 16.06 16.81 -21.28
C LYS A 40 15.65 17.51 -19.98
N GLY A 41 15.23 18.78 -20.06
CA GLY A 41 14.82 19.54 -18.88
C GLY A 41 13.61 18.97 -18.17
N LYS A 42 12.66 18.38 -18.91
CA LYS A 42 11.48 17.73 -18.33
C LYS A 42 11.88 16.40 -17.66
N ARG A 43 12.78 15.62 -18.25
CA ARG A 43 13.30 14.39 -17.60
C ARG A 43 14.00 14.72 -16.28
N GLU A 44 14.81 15.77 -16.25
CA GLU A 44 15.46 16.23 -15.00
C GLU A 44 14.45 16.64 -13.93
N GLU A 45 13.37 17.31 -14.31
CA GLU A 45 12.28 17.67 -13.39
C GLU A 45 11.58 16.40 -12.86
N MET A 46 11.23 15.48 -13.73
CA MET A 46 10.53 14.25 -13.34
C MET A 46 11.40 13.36 -12.45
N ASP A 47 12.69 13.27 -12.74
CA ASP A 47 13.66 12.56 -11.90
C ASP A 47 13.75 13.17 -10.50
N LEU A 48 13.78 14.51 -10.41
CA LEU A 48 13.76 15.23 -9.14
C LEU A 48 12.47 14.95 -8.33
N ARG A 49 11.29 14.92 -8.99
CA ARG A 49 10.03 14.61 -8.32
C ARG A 49 10.06 13.22 -7.68
N MET A 50 10.54 12.22 -8.40
CA MET A 50 10.66 10.86 -7.87
C MET A 50 11.74 10.77 -6.78
N ALA A 51 12.86 11.47 -6.92
CA ALA A 51 13.91 11.50 -5.90
C ALA A 51 13.40 12.09 -4.57
N ILE A 52 12.59 13.15 -4.63
CA ILE A 52 11.96 13.74 -3.44
C ILE A 52 10.98 12.76 -2.82
N TYR A 53 10.13 12.10 -3.62
CA TYR A 53 9.20 11.09 -3.13
C TYR A 53 9.94 9.93 -2.45
N ALA A 54 11.00 9.42 -3.07
CA ALA A 54 11.83 8.37 -2.48
C ALA A 54 12.48 8.81 -1.16
N ALA A 55 12.96 10.06 -1.10
CA ALA A 55 13.53 10.62 0.12
C ALA A 55 12.49 10.77 1.26
N MET A 56 11.22 11.04 0.92
CA MET A 56 10.13 11.05 1.90
C MET A 56 9.87 9.64 2.47
N ILE A 57 9.90 8.62 1.62
CA ILE A 57 9.77 7.22 2.05
C ILE A 57 10.95 6.80 2.95
N ASP A 58 12.18 7.13 2.54
CA ASP A 58 13.39 6.87 3.35
C ASP A 58 13.29 7.55 4.72
N ARG A 59 12.82 8.79 4.78
CA ARG A 59 12.61 9.50 6.05
C ARG A 59 11.52 8.85 6.91
N MET A 60 10.45 8.37 6.31
CA MET A 60 9.41 7.63 7.01
C MET A 60 9.99 6.34 7.61
N ASP A 61 10.75 5.58 6.86
CA ASP A 61 11.38 4.34 7.30
C ASP A 61 12.33 4.58 8.49
N GLN A 62 13.16 5.64 8.43
CA GLN A 62 14.02 6.06 9.55
C GLN A 62 13.21 6.36 10.82
N ASN A 63 12.04 6.98 10.70
CA ASN A 63 11.18 7.29 11.85
C ASN A 63 10.49 6.03 12.41
N ILE A 64 10.09 5.08 11.55
CA ILE A 64 9.62 3.77 11.97
C ILE A 64 10.74 3.04 12.73
N GLY A 65 11.98 3.09 12.23
CA GLY A 65 13.15 2.52 12.91
C GLY A 65 13.37 3.11 14.31
N ARG A 66 13.18 4.42 14.50
CA ARG A 66 13.25 5.06 15.83
C ARG A 66 12.16 4.52 16.77
N LEU A 67 10.92 4.39 16.30
CA LEU A 67 9.82 3.83 17.09
C LEU A 67 10.13 2.38 17.50
N ILE A 68 10.60 1.56 16.57
CA ILE A 68 10.99 0.18 16.84
C ILE A 68 12.10 0.11 17.89
N ASN A 69 13.12 0.96 17.78
CA ASN A 69 14.21 1.02 18.76
C ASN A 69 13.73 1.45 20.14
N ASP A 70 12.80 2.39 20.23
CA ASP A 70 12.18 2.80 21.49
C ASP A 70 11.40 1.65 22.13
N LEU A 71 10.59 0.92 21.36
CA LEU A 71 9.89 -0.27 21.85
C LEU A 71 10.86 -1.35 22.36
N LYS A 72 11.96 -1.59 21.65
CA LYS A 72 12.99 -2.54 22.07
C LYS A 72 13.65 -2.11 23.37
N SER A 73 14.02 -0.83 23.51
CA SER A 73 14.66 -0.30 24.71
C SER A 73 13.79 -0.40 25.96
N LYS A 74 12.46 -0.40 25.77
CA LYS A 74 11.46 -0.53 26.83
C LYS A 74 11.02 -1.98 27.09
N GLY A 75 11.53 -2.96 26.35
CA GLY A 75 11.10 -4.36 26.44
C GLY A 75 9.67 -4.62 25.99
N LEU A 76 9.10 -3.74 25.17
CA LEU A 76 7.72 -3.83 24.69
C LEU A 76 7.61 -4.45 23.29
N TYR A 77 8.73 -4.52 22.55
CA TYR A 77 8.77 -4.88 21.15
C TYR A 77 8.15 -6.25 20.85
N ASP A 78 8.48 -7.27 21.62
CA ASP A 78 8.04 -8.64 21.35
C ASP A 78 6.54 -8.84 21.56
N ASN A 79 5.92 -8.04 22.43
CA ASN A 79 4.47 -8.07 22.69
C ASN A 79 3.72 -6.90 22.05
N THR A 80 4.29 -6.24 21.06
CA THR A 80 3.64 -5.19 20.28
C THR A 80 3.40 -5.68 18.86
N ILE A 81 2.13 -5.61 18.40
CA ILE A 81 1.81 -5.82 17.02
C ILE A 81 2.06 -4.54 16.22
N ILE A 82 2.84 -4.62 15.16
CA ILE A 82 3.10 -3.53 14.22
C ILE A 82 2.50 -3.91 12.88
N MET A 83 1.59 -3.10 12.40
CA MET A 83 0.95 -3.27 11.09
C MET A 83 1.34 -2.11 10.19
N PHE A 84 1.84 -2.41 9.01
CA PHE A 84 2.17 -1.41 7.98
C PHE A 84 1.42 -1.72 6.70
N LEU A 85 0.70 -0.73 6.19
CA LEU A 85 -0.06 -0.80 4.94
C LEU A 85 -0.26 0.60 4.36
N ASN A 86 -0.67 0.68 3.11
CA ASN A 86 -1.23 1.89 2.52
C ASN A 86 -2.76 1.76 2.46
N ASP A 87 -3.46 2.87 2.45
CA ASP A 87 -4.93 2.91 2.38
C ASP A 87 -5.46 2.67 0.95
N ASN A 88 -4.64 2.97 -0.06
CA ASN A 88 -4.92 2.78 -1.48
C ASN A 88 -3.63 2.69 -2.28
N GLY A 89 -3.76 2.45 -3.58
CA GLY A 89 -2.64 2.51 -4.50
C GLY A 89 -2.09 3.92 -4.70
N ALA A 90 -1.04 4.05 -5.51
CA ALA A 90 -0.34 5.30 -5.75
C ALA A 90 -1.27 6.38 -6.34
N CYS A 91 -1.03 7.62 -5.95
CA CYS A 91 -1.80 8.77 -6.40
C CYS A 91 -1.32 9.24 -7.77
N ALA A 92 -2.22 9.18 -8.77
CA ALA A 92 -1.98 9.66 -10.13
C ALA A 92 -2.69 11.00 -10.42
N GLU A 93 -3.19 11.65 -9.37
CA GLU A 93 -3.97 12.89 -9.50
C GLU A 93 -3.13 14.03 -10.05
N TYR A 94 -3.82 14.94 -10.71
CA TYR A 94 -3.31 16.21 -11.23
C TYR A 94 -2.28 16.10 -12.35
N ASP A 95 -2.56 15.32 -13.42
CA ASP A 95 -1.81 15.32 -14.67
C ASP A 95 -0.80 14.18 -14.85
N MET A 96 -0.51 13.91 -16.12
CA MET A 96 0.41 12.86 -16.56
C MET A 96 1.82 13.00 -15.94
N LEU A 97 2.33 14.25 -15.88
CA LEU A 97 3.68 14.58 -15.42
C LEU A 97 3.70 15.29 -14.06
N GLY A 98 2.56 15.27 -13.35
CA GLY A 98 2.41 15.94 -12.06
C GLY A 98 2.25 17.45 -12.17
N THR A 99 1.97 18.08 -11.03
CA THR A 99 1.69 19.51 -10.93
C THR A 99 2.61 20.22 -9.96
N GLY A 100 2.51 21.53 -9.97
CA GLY A 100 3.30 22.45 -9.16
C GLY A 100 4.65 22.82 -9.81
N PRO A 101 5.11 24.03 -9.55
CA PRO A 101 6.34 24.56 -10.16
C PRO A 101 7.58 23.78 -9.72
N LYS A 102 8.50 23.53 -10.66
CA LYS A 102 9.78 22.87 -10.37
C LYS A 102 10.55 23.53 -9.20
N ASN A 103 10.52 24.86 -9.12
CA ASN A 103 11.23 25.63 -8.10
C ASN A 103 10.64 25.47 -6.69
N ASP A 104 9.44 24.92 -6.56
CA ASP A 104 8.78 24.70 -5.27
C ASP A 104 8.91 23.26 -4.78
N LEU A 105 9.47 22.38 -5.60
CA LEU A 105 9.74 21.00 -5.23
C LEU A 105 10.67 20.94 -4.02
N GLY A 106 10.26 20.17 -3.01
CA GLY A 106 11.00 20.02 -1.74
C GLY A 106 10.83 21.18 -0.75
N LYS A 107 10.08 22.22 -1.07
CA LYS A 107 9.74 23.28 -0.12
C LYS A 107 8.63 22.86 0.84
N LYS A 108 8.67 23.40 2.07
CA LYS A 108 7.74 23.10 3.15
C LYS A 108 6.47 23.97 3.12
N GLU A 109 6.01 24.44 2.00
CA GLU A 109 4.83 25.29 1.93
C GLU A 109 3.57 24.48 1.73
N GLY A 110 2.69 24.50 2.72
CA GLY A 110 1.60 23.55 2.96
C GLY A 110 0.38 23.61 2.05
N GLU A 111 0.34 24.42 1.00
CA GLU A 111 -0.80 24.52 0.09
C GLU A 111 -0.47 24.17 -1.36
N LEU A 112 0.78 23.86 -1.66
CA LEU A 112 1.21 23.55 -3.01
C LEU A 112 0.81 22.11 -3.35
N LYS A 113 -0.06 21.95 -4.33
CA LYS A 113 -0.39 20.64 -4.93
C LYS A 113 0.81 20.15 -5.75
N LEU A 114 1.86 19.71 -5.06
CA LEU A 114 3.05 19.14 -5.69
C LEU A 114 2.85 17.64 -5.85
N THR A 115 2.82 17.17 -7.09
CA THR A 115 2.63 15.75 -7.38
C THR A 115 3.71 15.23 -8.31
N TYR A 116 3.94 13.94 -8.31
CA TYR A 116 4.91 13.28 -9.18
C TYR A 116 4.28 12.75 -10.48
N GLY A 117 2.94 12.79 -10.58
CA GLY A 117 2.20 12.50 -11.79
C GLY A 117 1.93 11.02 -12.03
N LYS A 118 1.04 10.79 -13.02
CA LYS A 118 0.53 9.48 -13.39
C LYS A 118 1.64 8.52 -13.84
N ALA A 119 2.63 9.01 -14.56
CA ALA A 119 3.72 8.17 -15.07
C ALA A 119 4.55 7.54 -13.93
N TRP A 120 4.87 8.29 -12.88
CA TRP A 120 5.54 7.73 -11.71
C TRP A 120 4.60 6.91 -10.82
N ALA A 121 3.31 7.25 -10.75
CA ALA A 121 2.32 6.44 -10.06
C ALA A 121 2.21 5.04 -10.68
N ASN A 122 2.31 4.93 -12.02
CA ASN A 122 2.35 3.66 -12.74
C ASN A 122 3.55 2.81 -12.28
N ALA A 123 4.75 3.39 -12.23
CA ALA A 123 5.93 2.68 -11.72
C ALA A 123 5.78 2.28 -10.24
N SER A 124 5.13 3.11 -9.42
CA SER A 124 4.87 2.83 -8.00
C SER A 124 3.89 1.67 -7.80
N ASN A 125 2.95 1.44 -8.71
CA ASN A 125 1.93 0.39 -8.63
C ASN A 125 2.31 -0.91 -9.34
N THR A 126 3.55 -1.06 -9.77
CA THR A 126 4.02 -2.31 -10.40
C THR A 126 3.61 -3.54 -9.61
N PRO A 127 3.06 -4.60 -10.23
CA PRO A 127 2.82 -4.79 -11.66
C PRO A 127 1.42 -4.32 -12.12
N TYR A 128 0.62 -3.81 -11.20
CA TYR A 128 -0.81 -3.62 -11.34
C TYR A 128 -1.19 -2.47 -12.27
N ARG A 129 -2.39 -2.57 -12.80
CA ARG A 129 -3.04 -1.56 -13.61
C ARG A 129 -3.73 -0.51 -12.74
N SER A 130 -3.72 0.73 -13.22
CA SER A 130 -4.43 1.88 -12.64
C SER A 130 -3.87 2.31 -11.26
N TYR A 131 -4.61 3.16 -10.54
CA TYR A 131 -4.11 3.98 -9.44
C TYR A 131 -5.21 4.19 -8.40
N LYS A 132 -4.89 4.84 -7.30
CA LYS A 132 -5.88 5.44 -6.38
C LYS A 132 -7.04 6.01 -7.21
N HIS A 133 -8.27 5.88 -6.77
CA HIS A 133 -9.51 6.26 -7.47
C HIS A 133 -10.17 5.14 -8.27
N TRP A 134 -9.37 4.22 -8.78
CA TRP A 134 -9.86 3.10 -9.57
C TRP A 134 -10.05 1.84 -8.72
N THR A 135 -11.02 1.02 -9.11
CA THR A 135 -11.28 -0.28 -8.47
C THR A 135 -10.46 -1.43 -9.07
N HIS A 136 -9.47 -1.11 -9.91
CA HIS A 136 -8.45 -2.07 -10.35
C HIS A 136 -7.41 -2.31 -9.25
N GLU A 137 -6.64 -3.39 -9.35
CA GLU A 137 -5.64 -3.77 -8.34
C GLU A 137 -4.65 -2.65 -8.00
N GLY A 138 -4.23 -1.85 -8.99
CA GLY A 138 -3.36 -0.71 -8.73
C GLY A 138 -4.01 0.42 -7.92
N GLY A 139 -5.34 0.40 -7.77
CA GLY A 139 -6.07 1.36 -6.93
C GLY A 139 -6.42 0.82 -5.54
N ILE A 140 -6.76 -0.47 -5.46
CA ILE A 140 -7.27 -1.10 -4.23
C ILE A 140 -6.27 -2.07 -3.57
N GLY A 141 -5.31 -2.62 -4.33
CA GLY A 141 -4.31 -3.56 -3.83
C GLY A 141 -3.12 -2.83 -3.23
N THR A 142 -2.84 -3.08 -1.96
CA THR A 142 -1.66 -2.54 -1.27
C THR A 142 -0.95 -3.64 -0.47
N PRO A 143 0.39 -3.58 -0.35
CA PRO A 143 1.11 -4.47 0.54
C PRO A 143 0.64 -4.30 1.98
N PHE A 144 0.56 -5.41 2.71
CA PHE A 144 0.29 -5.42 4.14
C PHE A 144 1.36 -6.21 4.87
N ILE A 145 2.05 -5.59 5.81
CA ILE A 145 3.11 -6.20 6.61
C ILE A 145 2.66 -6.24 8.06
N VAL A 146 2.79 -7.41 8.68
CA VAL A 146 2.52 -7.59 10.11
C VAL A 146 3.78 -8.10 10.79
N HIS A 147 4.17 -7.42 11.85
CA HIS A 147 5.24 -7.83 12.74
C HIS A 147 4.71 -7.99 14.17
N TRP A 148 4.85 -9.17 14.75
CA TRP A 148 4.44 -9.45 16.12
C TRP A 148 5.16 -10.71 16.62
N PRO A 149 6.36 -10.58 17.22
CA PRO A 149 7.18 -11.73 17.62
C PRO A 149 6.45 -12.75 18.48
N ASN A 150 5.70 -12.32 19.49
CA ASN A 150 5.00 -13.22 20.41
C ASN A 150 3.64 -13.71 19.90
N GLY A 151 3.11 -13.17 18.80
CA GLY A 151 1.76 -13.47 18.36
C GLY A 151 1.64 -14.17 17.01
N ILE A 152 2.69 -14.07 16.19
CA ILE A 152 2.77 -14.82 14.92
C ILE A 152 3.39 -16.18 15.19
N SER A 153 2.75 -17.25 14.69
CA SER A 153 3.30 -18.61 14.85
C SER A 153 4.66 -18.76 14.16
N GLU A 154 5.52 -19.62 14.67
CA GLU A 154 6.87 -19.82 14.10
C GLU A 154 6.82 -20.24 12.63
N GLU A 155 5.81 -21.05 12.26
CA GLU A 155 5.65 -21.51 10.88
C GLU A 155 5.22 -20.38 9.92
N SER A 156 4.67 -19.28 10.44
CA SER A 156 4.19 -18.14 9.65
C SER A 156 5.20 -16.99 9.56
N LYS A 157 6.26 -17.02 10.36
CA LYS A 157 7.28 -15.96 10.35
C LYS A 157 8.07 -15.96 9.04
N GLY A 158 8.22 -14.79 8.45
CA GLY A 158 8.97 -14.59 7.21
C GLY A 158 8.28 -15.11 5.95
N LEU A 159 7.02 -15.55 6.05
CA LEU A 159 6.26 -15.99 4.88
C LEU A 159 5.50 -14.84 4.22
N THR A 160 5.39 -14.92 2.90
CA THR A 160 4.40 -14.17 2.12
C THR A 160 3.12 -15.01 2.07
N VAL A 161 1.99 -14.42 2.51
CA VAL A 161 0.68 -15.06 2.52
C VAL A 161 -0.17 -14.46 1.40
N ASN A 162 -0.64 -15.30 0.49
CA ASN A 162 -1.43 -14.88 -0.67
C ASN A 162 -2.94 -14.74 -0.39
N GLN A 163 -3.35 -14.71 0.88
CA GLN A 163 -4.72 -14.34 1.22
C GLN A 163 -4.88 -12.82 1.15
N TYR A 164 -5.95 -12.38 0.55
CA TYR A 164 -6.27 -10.95 0.56
C TYR A 164 -6.95 -10.55 1.88
N GLY A 165 -6.59 -9.38 2.36
CA GLY A 165 -7.27 -8.68 3.45
C GLY A 165 -8.16 -7.57 2.89
N PHE A 166 -9.08 -7.13 3.71
CA PHE A 166 -9.94 -5.99 3.44
C PHE A 166 -9.71 -4.93 4.53
N LEU A 167 -9.63 -3.66 4.18
CA LEU A 167 -9.25 -2.62 5.14
C LEU A 167 -10.04 -2.67 6.47
N PRO A 168 -11.35 -2.95 6.50
CA PRO A 168 -12.10 -3.15 7.74
C PRO A 168 -11.62 -4.31 8.63
N ASP A 169 -10.82 -5.23 8.11
CA ASP A 169 -10.26 -6.36 8.87
C ASP A 169 -9.30 -5.90 9.95
N ILE A 170 -8.65 -4.76 9.75
CA ILE A 170 -7.75 -4.16 10.74
C ILE A 170 -8.51 -3.89 12.04
N MET A 171 -9.69 -3.25 11.95
CA MET A 171 -10.53 -3.01 13.11
C MET A 171 -11.01 -4.31 13.74
N ALA A 172 -11.49 -5.26 12.93
CA ALA A 172 -11.94 -6.57 13.42
C ALA A 172 -10.80 -7.32 14.15
N THR A 173 -9.58 -7.25 13.62
CA THR A 173 -8.39 -7.84 14.22
C THR A 173 -8.05 -7.18 15.56
N CYS A 174 -8.08 -5.86 15.62
CA CYS A 174 -7.83 -5.12 16.87
C CYS A 174 -8.85 -5.46 17.96
N LEU A 175 -10.13 -5.57 17.60
CA LEU A 175 -11.19 -5.95 18.53
C LEU A 175 -11.02 -7.38 19.06
N ASP A 176 -10.69 -8.32 18.17
CA ASP A 176 -10.44 -9.72 18.52
C ASP A 176 -9.24 -9.84 19.48
N LEU A 177 -8.14 -9.19 19.17
CA LEU A 177 -6.95 -9.17 20.04
C LEU A 177 -7.21 -8.50 21.39
N ALA A 178 -8.02 -7.46 21.42
CA ALA A 178 -8.44 -6.78 22.63
C ALA A 178 -9.54 -7.52 23.40
N LYS A 179 -10.07 -8.64 22.84
CA LYS A 179 -11.19 -9.42 23.42
C LYS A 179 -12.41 -8.54 23.74
N THR A 180 -12.75 -7.64 22.84
CA THR A 180 -13.84 -6.69 22.97
C THR A 180 -14.71 -6.64 21.72
N ASN A 181 -15.86 -6.00 21.82
CA ASN A 181 -16.79 -5.83 20.71
C ASN A 181 -17.15 -4.36 20.54
N ILE A 182 -17.55 -3.97 19.35
CA ILE A 182 -18.17 -2.66 19.09
C ILE A 182 -19.54 -2.63 19.80
N PRO A 183 -19.84 -1.58 20.57
CA PRO A 183 -21.15 -1.43 21.18
C PRO A 183 -22.25 -1.25 20.11
N GLU A 184 -23.45 -1.72 20.36
CA GLU A 184 -24.56 -1.52 19.42
C GLU A 184 -24.99 -0.07 19.30
N VAL A 185 -24.82 0.70 20.36
CA VAL A 185 -25.16 2.12 20.45
C VAL A 185 -23.98 2.89 21.07
N PHE A 186 -23.62 4.00 20.48
CA PHE A 186 -22.64 4.94 21.02
C PHE A 186 -23.17 6.38 20.91
N ASN A 187 -23.14 7.11 22.02
CA ASN A 187 -23.67 8.48 22.11
C ASN A 187 -25.10 8.61 21.55
N GLY A 188 -25.98 7.64 21.85
CA GLY A 188 -27.37 7.62 21.40
C GLY A 188 -27.58 7.20 19.94
N ASN A 189 -26.55 6.96 19.18
CA ASN A 189 -26.64 6.55 17.80
C ASN A 189 -26.36 5.05 17.63
N LYS A 190 -27.18 4.35 16.83
CA LYS A 190 -26.95 2.96 16.47
C LYS A 190 -25.72 2.84 15.59
N ILE A 191 -24.76 2.01 15.98
CA ILE A 191 -23.54 1.76 15.21
C ILE A 191 -23.82 0.77 14.10
N LYS A 192 -23.33 1.09 12.91
CA LYS A 192 -23.38 0.21 11.75
C LYS A 192 -22.43 -0.97 11.95
N LYS A 193 -22.91 -2.18 11.71
CA LYS A 193 -22.09 -3.39 11.78
C LYS A 193 -20.97 -3.30 10.73
N HIS A 194 -19.71 -3.49 11.13
CA HIS A 194 -18.60 -3.54 10.18
C HIS A 194 -18.56 -4.88 9.44
N SER A 195 -17.99 -4.89 8.24
CA SER A 195 -17.86 -6.06 7.37
C SER A 195 -16.51 -6.79 7.52
N GLY A 196 -15.58 -6.24 8.30
CA GLY A 196 -14.25 -6.80 8.49
C GLY A 196 -14.28 -8.11 9.28
N LYS A 197 -13.29 -8.95 9.02
CA LYS A 197 -13.03 -10.23 9.70
C LYS A 197 -11.65 -10.21 10.35
N SER A 198 -11.50 -10.83 11.52
CA SER A 198 -10.19 -10.91 12.18
C SER A 198 -9.17 -11.68 11.34
N LEU A 199 -7.99 -11.12 11.20
CA LEU A 199 -6.83 -11.76 10.57
C LEU A 199 -6.01 -12.59 11.57
N THR A 200 -6.39 -12.62 12.84
CA THR A 200 -5.70 -13.39 13.89
C THR A 200 -5.50 -14.87 13.54
N PRO A 201 -6.45 -15.58 12.89
CA PRO A 201 -6.22 -16.95 12.47
C PRO A 201 -5.03 -17.11 11.51
N ILE A 202 -4.82 -16.16 10.58
CA ILE A 202 -3.67 -16.16 9.66
C ILE A 202 -2.37 -15.99 10.45
N PHE A 203 -2.34 -15.10 11.42
CA PHE A 203 -1.16 -14.87 12.27
C PHE A 203 -0.77 -16.12 13.05
N ARG A 204 -1.74 -16.99 13.34
CA ARG A 204 -1.57 -18.28 14.03
C ARG A 204 -1.36 -19.47 13.10
N GLY A 205 -1.12 -19.24 11.82
CA GLY A 205 -0.80 -20.28 10.85
C GLY A 205 -2.00 -20.93 10.17
N SER A 206 -3.21 -20.40 10.34
CA SER A 206 -4.37 -20.91 9.60
C SER A 206 -4.18 -20.67 8.10
N LYS A 207 -4.46 -21.72 7.31
CA LYS A 207 -4.49 -21.65 5.84
C LYS A 207 -5.91 -21.48 5.30
N GLU A 208 -6.91 -21.46 6.19
CA GLU A 208 -8.29 -21.24 5.75
C GLU A 208 -8.48 -19.81 5.26
N GLN A 209 -9.21 -19.68 4.16
CA GLN A 209 -9.57 -18.39 3.60
C GLN A 209 -10.46 -17.61 4.57
N ILE A 210 -10.04 -16.40 4.93
CA ILE A 210 -10.79 -15.54 5.85
C ILE A 210 -12.07 -15.02 5.18
N HIS A 211 -11.96 -14.57 3.93
CA HIS A 211 -13.10 -14.08 3.16
C HIS A 211 -13.63 -15.17 2.24
N LYS A 212 -14.78 -15.75 2.62
CA LYS A 212 -15.52 -16.75 1.84
C LYS A 212 -16.70 -16.14 1.07
N GLU A 213 -17.03 -14.90 1.39
CA GLU A 213 -18.08 -14.11 0.76
C GLU A 213 -17.47 -13.06 -0.18
N PRO A 214 -18.23 -12.60 -1.19
CA PRO A 214 -17.74 -11.55 -2.09
C PRO A 214 -17.43 -10.27 -1.35
N ILE A 215 -16.30 -9.62 -1.71
CA ILE A 215 -15.95 -8.27 -1.31
C ILE A 215 -16.28 -7.34 -2.47
N PHE A 216 -16.94 -6.23 -2.17
CA PHE A 216 -17.40 -5.26 -3.15
C PHE A 216 -16.68 -3.93 -2.96
N TRP A 217 -16.30 -3.32 -4.06
CA TRP A 217 -15.80 -1.93 -4.10
C TRP A 217 -16.68 -1.10 -5.01
N GLU A 218 -16.92 0.13 -4.59
CA GLU A 218 -17.56 1.17 -5.38
C GLU A 218 -16.96 2.50 -5.02
N HIS A 219 -16.50 3.23 -6.03
CA HIS A 219 -15.97 4.57 -5.88
C HIS A 219 -16.21 5.37 -7.16
N GLU A 220 -17.01 6.43 -7.07
CA GLU A 220 -17.33 7.33 -8.19
C GLU A 220 -17.79 6.61 -9.48
N GLY A 221 -18.63 5.60 -9.31
CA GLY A 221 -19.17 4.80 -10.42
C GLY A 221 -18.26 3.65 -10.87
N ASN A 222 -17.01 3.60 -10.46
CA ASN A 222 -16.14 2.43 -10.65
C ASN A 222 -16.57 1.32 -9.68
N LYS A 223 -16.70 0.10 -10.18
CA LYS A 223 -17.16 -1.04 -9.38
C LYS A 223 -16.27 -2.24 -9.59
N ALA A 224 -16.04 -2.98 -8.51
CA ALA A 224 -15.39 -4.27 -8.56
C ALA A 224 -16.00 -5.23 -7.54
N VAL A 225 -15.83 -6.51 -7.80
CA VAL A 225 -16.16 -7.60 -6.89
C VAL A 225 -15.04 -8.63 -6.92
N ARG A 226 -14.67 -9.14 -5.76
CA ARG A 226 -13.75 -10.28 -5.61
C ARG A 226 -14.43 -11.38 -4.85
N LEU A 227 -14.32 -12.60 -5.36
CA LEU A 227 -14.73 -13.86 -4.73
C LEU A 227 -13.63 -14.89 -4.98
N GLY A 228 -12.91 -15.26 -3.92
CA GLY A 228 -11.73 -16.13 -4.05
C GLY A 228 -10.51 -15.40 -4.63
N ASP A 229 -9.55 -16.21 -5.05
CA ASP A 229 -8.24 -15.74 -5.56
C ASP A 229 -8.32 -15.14 -6.98
#